data_4b887b2e45905061ac8ef84da035c914
#
_entry.id   4b887b2e45905061ac8ef84da035c914
#
_cell.length_a   1.000
_cell.length_b   1.000
_cell.length_c   1.000
_cell.angle_alpha   90.00
_cell.angle_beta   90.00
_cell.angle_gamma   90.00
#
_symmetry.space_group_name_H-M   'P 1'
#
loop_
_entity.id
_entity.type
_entity.pdbx_description
1 polymer ?
#
loop_
_entity_poly.entity_id
_entity_poly.type
_entity_poly.pdbx_seq_one_letter_code
_entity_poly.pdbx_strand_id
1 'polypeptide(L)'
;GHIWFYGALASNEWDYPWMDEGIYSYYEQLYMAKARKSDPASQSSRLSNQLEKILGQSLNEDSLMNLLFDVACFDHNDQPIHTKSEEFTSFNYGVIAYMKTARAMGFLYDYLGEELATKCMHNYYNEWKFRHPQPADIQSSFEKTSSMDLDWFFKDLLSTNNPLRICITATEIDKQIKIERKKGPKTPLE
;
A
#
# COMPACT_ATOMS: atom_id res chain seq x y z
N GLY A 1 15.06 -6.86 -4.70
CA GLY A 1 13.81 -6.99 -3.95
C GLY A 1 13.00 -8.18 -4.39
N HIS A 2 12.51 -8.25 -5.62
CA HIS A 2 11.68 -9.36 -6.14
C HIS A 2 12.29 -10.74 -5.91
N ILE A 3 13.60 -10.90 -6.07
CA ILE A 3 14.27 -12.20 -5.85
C ILE A 3 14.07 -12.69 -4.41
N TRP A 4 14.04 -11.79 -3.43
CA TRP A 4 13.91 -12.16 -2.03
C TRP A 4 12.46 -12.38 -1.61
N PHE A 5 11.56 -11.50 -2.00
CA PHE A 5 10.17 -11.55 -1.55
C PHE A 5 9.38 -12.53 -2.43
N TYR A 6 9.25 -12.24 -3.71
CA TYR A 6 8.59 -13.12 -4.66
C TYR A 6 9.29 -14.48 -4.77
N GLY A 7 10.61 -14.51 -4.93
CA GLY A 7 11.37 -15.77 -5.07
C GLY A 7 11.26 -16.71 -3.87
N ALA A 8 10.96 -16.19 -2.68
CA ALA A 8 10.76 -17.02 -1.49
C ALA A 8 9.29 -17.33 -1.22
N LEU A 9 8.38 -16.40 -1.37
CA LEU A 9 6.96 -16.59 -1.12
C LEU A 9 6.27 -17.20 -2.34
N ALA A 10 6.65 -16.77 -3.55
CA ALA A 10 6.09 -17.21 -4.82
C ALA A 10 4.54 -17.14 -4.81
N SER A 11 4.01 -16.00 -4.36
CA SER A 11 2.58 -15.72 -4.43
C SER A 11 2.09 -15.72 -5.87
N ASN A 12 0.80 -15.95 -6.09
CA ASN A 12 0.22 -15.95 -7.42
C ASN A 12 0.08 -14.52 -7.95
N GLU A 13 1.08 -14.03 -8.69
CA GLU A 13 1.11 -12.69 -9.28
C GLU A 13 0.09 -12.50 -10.41
N TRP A 14 -0.46 -13.59 -10.96
CA TRP A 14 -1.49 -13.53 -11.98
C TRP A 14 -2.83 -13.11 -11.40
N ASP A 15 -3.24 -13.76 -10.30
CA ASP A 15 -4.50 -13.46 -9.63
C ASP A 15 -4.37 -12.32 -8.60
N TYR A 16 -3.20 -12.15 -7.98
CA TYR A 16 -2.98 -11.21 -6.88
C TYR A 16 -1.64 -10.47 -7.00
N PRO A 17 -1.44 -9.66 -8.07
CA PRO A 17 -0.15 -8.99 -8.31
C PRO A 17 0.29 -8.09 -7.17
N TRP A 18 -0.64 -7.56 -6.38
CA TRP A 18 -0.35 -6.72 -5.24
C TRP A 18 0.46 -7.41 -4.14
N MET A 19 0.35 -8.73 -4.01
CA MET A 19 1.06 -9.51 -2.99
C MET A 19 2.56 -9.55 -3.23
N ASP A 20 3.00 -9.46 -4.48
CA ASP A 20 4.40 -9.30 -4.83
C ASP A 20 4.74 -7.83 -5.06
N GLU A 21 4.21 -7.25 -6.11
CA GLU A 21 4.59 -5.95 -6.63
C GLU A 21 4.35 -4.82 -5.61
N GLY A 22 3.20 -4.85 -4.96
CA GLY A 22 2.80 -3.80 -4.04
C GLY A 22 3.52 -3.86 -2.70
N ILE A 23 3.64 -5.05 -2.11
CA ILE A 23 4.36 -5.23 -0.85
C ILE A 23 5.84 -4.91 -1.05
N TYR A 24 6.42 -5.37 -2.16
CA TYR A 24 7.79 -5.03 -2.52
C TYR A 24 8.00 -3.52 -2.67
N SER A 25 7.10 -2.85 -3.38
CA SER A 25 7.17 -1.40 -3.59
C SER A 25 7.13 -0.60 -2.28
N TYR A 26 6.37 -1.06 -1.30
CA TYR A 26 6.36 -0.46 0.03
C TYR A 26 7.76 -0.53 0.69
N TYR A 27 8.39 -1.70 0.70
CA TYR A 27 9.71 -1.85 1.27
C TYR A 27 10.81 -1.14 0.49
N GLU A 28 10.70 -1.08 -0.84
CA GLU A 28 11.58 -0.30 -1.68
C GLU A 28 11.52 1.19 -1.31
N GLN A 29 10.32 1.75 -1.16
CA GLN A 29 10.13 3.14 -0.71
C GLN A 29 10.75 3.39 0.66
N LEU A 30 10.57 2.48 1.62
CA LEU A 30 11.21 2.57 2.94
C LEU A 30 12.74 2.55 2.84
N TYR A 31 13.29 1.66 2.02
CA TYR A 31 14.74 1.57 1.80
C TYR A 31 15.28 2.85 1.15
N MET A 32 14.62 3.32 0.09
CA MET A 32 15.01 4.54 -0.60
C MET A 32 14.92 5.77 0.31
N ALA A 33 13.89 5.88 1.14
CA ALA A 33 13.76 6.96 2.11
C ALA A 33 14.91 6.96 3.13
N LYS A 34 15.37 5.78 3.57
CA LYS A 34 16.54 5.64 4.46
C LYS A 34 17.84 5.98 3.74
N ALA A 35 18.01 5.49 2.50
CA ALA A 35 19.20 5.75 1.69
C ALA A 35 19.36 7.25 1.35
N ARG A 36 18.27 7.94 1.01
CA ARG A 36 18.25 9.38 0.73
C ARG A 36 18.65 10.23 1.94
N LYS A 37 18.32 9.80 3.15
CA LYS A 37 18.76 10.49 4.38
C LYS A 37 20.28 10.42 4.55
N SER A 38 20.93 9.38 4.03
CA SER A 38 22.37 9.19 4.10
C SER A 38 23.14 9.83 2.94
N ASP A 39 22.52 10.08 1.79
CA ASP A 39 23.12 10.75 0.62
C ASP A 39 22.14 11.69 -0.08
N PRO A 40 22.07 12.97 0.32
CA PRO A 40 21.21 13.98 -0.28
C PRO A 40 21.52 14.30 -1.76
N ALA A 41 22.70 13.95 -2.26
CA ALA A 41 23.13 14.30 -3.61
C ALA A 41 22.50 13.41 -4.70
N SER A 42 21.86 12.29 -4.33
CA SER A 42 21.25 11.35 -5.28
C SER A 42 19.82 11.75 -5.73
N GLN A 43 19.39 12.99 -5.48
CA GLN A 43 17.99 13.40 -5.46
C GLN A 43 17.38 13.86 -6.80
N SER A 44 18.09 13.90 -7.93
CA SER A 44 17.49 14.46 -9.14
C SER A 44 17.38 13.47 -10.30
N SER A 45 16.17 13.00 -10.56
CA SER A 45 15.89 12.37 -11.86
C SER A 45 15.77 13.44 -12.94
N ARG A 46 16.07 13.08 -14.22
CA ARG A 46 15.90 14.01 -15.35
C ARG A 46 14.46 14.52 -15.48
N LEU A 47 13.50 13.71 -15.07
CA LEU A 47 12.08 14.05 -15.16
C LEU A 47 11.68 15.08 -14.12
N SER A 48 12.17 14.97 -12.86
CA SER A 48 11.92 15.97 -11.82
C SER A 48 12.48 17.34 -12.19
N ASN A 49 13.68 17.39 -12.78
CA ASN A 49 14.31 18.62 -13.23
C ASN A 49 13.55 19.31 -14.39
N GLN A 50 12.91 18.54 -15.28
CA GLN A 50 12.09 19.11 -16.36
C GLN A 50 10.77 19.67 -15.84
N LEU A 51 10.12 18.98 -14.91
CA LEU A 51 8.89 19.43 -14.29
C LEU A 51 9.10 20.61 -13.35
N GLU A 52 10.21 20.66 -12.63
CA GLU A 52 10.63 21.82 -11.85
C GLU A 52 10.72 23.10 -12.69
N LYS A 53 11.25 22.99 -13.92
CA LYS A 53 11.30 24.12 -14.85
C LYS A 53 9.92 24.58 -15.34
N ILE A 54 8.95 23.66 -15.43
CA ILE A 54 7.59 23.97 -15.90
C ILE A 54 6.72 24.50 -14.75
N LEU A 55 6.84 23.92 -13.57
CA LEU A 55 5.99 24.23 -12.43
C LEU A 55 6.56 25.30 -11.49
N GLY A 56 7.84 25.66 -11.66
CA GLY A 56 8.52 26.64 -10.82
C GLY A 56 8.73 26.20 -9.36
N GLN A 57 8.51 24.92 -9.07
CA GLN A 57 8.68 24.32 -7.74
C GLN A 57 9.55 23.09 -7.83
N SER A 58 10.43 22.90 -6.83
CA SER A 58 11.22 21.70 -6.71
C SER A 58 10.32 20.52 -6.32
N LEU A 59 10.13 19.59 -7.26
CA LEU A 59 9.43 18.33 -7.05
C LEU A 59 10.48 17.22 -6.88
N ASN A 60 10.52 16.65 -5.70
CA ASN A 60 11.25 15.39 -5.53
C ASN A 60 10.49 14.24 -6.22
N GLU A 61 11.17 13.11 -6.46
CA GLU A 61 10.57 11.93 -7.10
C GLU A 61 9.30 11.47 -6.40
N ASP A 62 9.26 11.52 -5.07
CA ASP A 62 8.10 11.08 -4.28
C ASP A 62 6.91 12.03 -4.51
N SER A 63 7.15 13.34 -4.60
CA SER A 63 6.10 14.33 -4.89
C SER A 63 5.54 14.15 -6.29
N LEU A 64 6.40 13.84 -7.28
CA LEU A 64 5.99 13.56 -8.64
C LEU A 64 5.15 12.28 -8.73
N MET A 65 5.62 11.19 -8.09
CA MET A 65 4.90 9.92 -8.06
C MET A 65 3.57 10.06 -7.34
N ASN A 66 3.52 10.84 -6.25
CA ASN A 66 2.27 11.16 -5.57
C ASN A 66 1.30 11.94 -6.47
N LEU A 67 1.79 12.93 -7.20
CA LEU A 67 0.96 13.69 -8.14
C LEU A 67 0.41 12.80 -9.27
N LEU A 68 1.24 11.93 -9.85
CA LEU A 68 0.79 10.98 -10.88
C LEU A 68 -0.27 10.02 -10.35
N PHE A 69 -0.10 9.54 -9.11
CA PHE A 69 -1.08 8.72 -8.44
C PHE A 69 -2.40 9.49 -8.20
N ASP A 70 -2.32 10.71 -7.69
CA ASP A 70 -3.50 11.53 -7.41
C ASP A 70 -4.28 11.84 -8.70
N VAL A 71 -3.58 12.13 -9.80
CA VAL A 71 -4.20 12.32 -11.13
C VAL A 71 -4.86 11.02 -11.62
N ALA A 72 -4.20 9.88 -11.44
CA ALA A 72 -4.76 8.59 -11.84
C ALA A 72 -6.03 8.24 -11.06
N CYS A 73 -6.06 8.51 -9.75
CA CYS A 73 -7.23 8.29 -8.91
C CYS A 73 -8.37 9.30 -9.20
N PHE A 74 -8.04 10.51 -9.65
CA PHE A 74 -9.04 11.57 -9.90
C PHE A 74 -9.91 11.30 -11.13
N ASP A 75 -9.40 10.58 -12.12
CA ASP A 75 -10.10 10.30 -13.38
C ASP A 75 -11.14 9.15 -13.29
N HIS A 76 -11.50 8.69 -12.10
CA HIS A 76 -12.48 7.63 -11.83
C HIS A 76 -12.24 6.29 -12.58
N ASN A 77 -11.06 6.11 -13.16
CA ASN A 77 -10.62 4.84 -13.75
C ASN A 77 -9.91 3.94 -12.76
N ASP A 78 -10.07 4.20 -11.46
CA ASP A 78 -9.47 3.44 -10.38
C ASP A 78 -10.07 2.03 -10.31
N GLN A 79 -9.21 1.04 -10.09
CA GLN A 79 -9.60 -0.36 -9.92
C GLN A 79 -9.27 -0.83 -8.49
N PRO A 80 -9.98 -1.84 -7.96
CA PRO A 80 -9.60 -2.47 -6.70
C PRO A 80 -8.17 -3.03 -6.74
N ILE A 81 -7.49 -3.01 -5.61
CA ILE A 81 -6.15 -3.61 -5.50
C ILE A 81 -6.19 -5.12 -5.78
N HIS A 82 -7.28 -5.81 -5.40
CA HIS A 82 -7.53 -7.23 -5.66
C HIS A 82 -7.92 -7.56 -7.11
N THR A 83 -7.68 -6.66 -8.05
CA THR A 83 -7.91 -6.92 -9.48
C THR A 83 -6.82 -7.86 -10.01
N LYS A 84 -7.20 -8.79 -10.89
CA LYS A 84 -6.27 -9.71 -11.55
C LYS A 84 -5.37 -8.98 -12.55
N SER A 85 -4.16 -9.51 -12.79
CA SER A 85 -3.20 -8.90 -13.69
C SER A 85 -3.77 -8.64 -15.10
N GLU A 86 -4.54 -9.58 -15.64
CA GLU A 86 -5.15 -9.49 -16.99
C GLU A 86 -6.32 -8.49 -17.08
N GLU A 87 -6.94 -8.16 -15.94
CA GLU A 87 -8.07 -7.23 -15.88
C GLU A 87 -7.64 -5.77 -15.72
N PHE A 88 -6.39 -5.53 -15.38
CA PHE A 88 -5.83 -4.19 -15.32
C PHE A 88 -5.61 -3.61 -16.71
N THR A 89 -5.85 -2.32 -16.88
CA THR A 89 -5.21 -1.58 -17.96
C THR A 89 -3.71 -1.49 -17.70
N SER A 90 -2.88 -1.36 -18.74
CA SER A 90 -1.43 -1.26 -18.57
C SER A 90 -1.02 -0.10 -17.66
N PHE A 91 -1.78 0.99 -17.66
CA PHE A 91 -1.56 2.14 -16.78
C PHE A 91 -1.94 1.80 -15.33
N ASN A 92 -3.13 1.24 -15.12
CA ASN A 92 -3.60 0.89 -13.77
C ASN A 92 -2.76 -0.21 -13.12
N TYR A 93 -2.21 -1.14 -13.90
CA TYR A 93 -1.30 -2.13 -13.35
C TYR A 93 -0.14 -1.47 -12.62
N GLY A 94 0.56 -0.53 -13.27
CA GLY A 94 1.67 0.19 -12.66
C GLY A 94 1.26 1.07 -11.48
N VAL A 95 0.11 1.73 -11.56
CA VAL A 95 -0.34 2.65 -10.50
C VAL A 95 -0.95 1.90 -9.33
N ILE A 96 -1.78 0.89 -9.58
CA ILE A 96 -2.57 0.25 -8.53
C ILE A 96 -1.83 -0.91 -7.88
N ALA A 97 -1.31 -1.86 -8.68
CA ALA A 97 -0.62 -3.01 -8.12
C ALA A 97 0.65 -2.61 -7.36
N TYR A 98 1.35 -1.54 -7.81
CA TYR A 98 2.55 -1.03 -7.16
C TYR A 98 2.26 0.09 -6.15
N MET A 99 1.80 1.26 -6.65
CA MET A 99 1.80 2.49 -5.85
C MET A 99 0.63 2.54 -4.86
N LYS A 100 -0.59 2.23 -5.30
CA LYS A 100 -1.76 2.22 -4.41
C LYS A 100 -1.61 1.18 -3.31
N THR A 101 -1.06 0.01 -3.66
CA THR A 101 -0.77 -1.03 -2.68
C THR A 101 0.32 -0.63 -1.70
N ALA A 102 1.41 -0.01 -2.16
CA ALA A 102 2.45 0.48 -1.27
C ALA A 102 1.91 1.50 -0.26
N ARG A 103 1.02 2.42 -0.71
CA ARG A 103 0.32 3.35 0.20
C ARG A 103 -0.62 2.62 1.18
N ALA A 104 -1.38 1.64 0.70
CA ALA A 104 -2.24 0.83 1.56
C ALA A 104 -1.43 0.11 2.64
N MET A 105 -0.28 -0.47 2.28
CA MET A 105 0.65 -1.06 3.25
C MET A 105 1.15 -0.03 4.27
N GLY A 106 1.46 1.20 3.84
CA GLY A 106 1.80 2.30 4.74
C GLY A 106 0.70 2.56 5.77
N PHE A 107 -0.58 2.64 5.36
CA PHE A 107 -1.71 2.77 6.28
C PHE A 107 -1.83 1.61 7.27
N LEU A 108 -1.59 0.38 6.81
CA LEU A 108 -1.59 -0.78 7.70
C LEU A 108 -0.47 -0.70 8.75
N TYR A 109 0.72 -0.26 8.34
CA TYR A 109 1.85 -0.07 9.23
C TYR A 109 1.61 1.05 10.25
N ASP A 110 1.03 2.17 9.83
CA ASP A 110 0.66 3.27 10.72
C ASP A 110 -0.42 2.82 11.72
N TYR A 111 -1.38 2.01 11.28
CA TYR A 111 -2.46 1.49 12.12
C TYR A 111 -1.95 0.52 13.20
N LEU A 112 -1.06 -0.40 12.83
CA LEU A 112 -0.50 -1.40 13.75
C LEU A 112 0.66 -0.84 14.59
N GLY A 113 1.33 0.19 14.11
CA GLY A 113 2.62 0.63 14.58
C GLY A 113 3.77 -0.19 13.99
N GLU A 114 4.92 0.45 13.77
CA GLU A 114 6.06 -0.12 13.03
C GLU A 114 6.54 -1.46 13.60
N GLU A 115 6.64 -1.56 14.93
CA GLU A 115 7.16 -2.75 15.61
C GLU A 115 6.25 -3.97 15.39
N LEU A 116 4.93 -3.80 15.62
CA LEU A 116 3.97 -4.88 15.48
C LEU A 116 3.78 -5.27 14.01
N ALA A 117 3.68 -4.30 13.11
CA ALA A 117 3.57 -4.57 11.67
C ALA A 117 4.79 -5.32 11.13
N THR A 118 6.00 -4.93 11.56
CA THR A 118 7.24 -5.64 11.20
C THR A 118 7.22 -7.08 11.73
N LYS A 119 6.75 -7.30 12.96
CA LYS A 119 6.60 -8.63 13.53
C LYS A 119 5.59 -9.48 12.75
N CYS A 120 4.45 -8.89 12.36
CA CYS A 120 3.46 -9.56 11.51
C CYS A 120 4.08 -10.01 10.19
N MET A 121 4.81 -9.13 9.51
CA MET A 121 5.46 -9.46 8.24
C MET A 121 6.54 -10.53 8.39
N HIS A 122 7.36 -10.48 9.44
CA HIS A 122 8.36 -11.51 9.70
C HIS A 122 7.72 -12.88 9.97
N ASN A 123 6.64 -12.92 10.74
CA ASN A 123 5.91 -14.16 11.01
C ASN A 123 5.28 -14.72 9.73
N TYR A 124 4.62 -13.87 8.94
CA TYR A 124 4.08 -14.25 7.64
C TYR A 124 5.16 -14.83 6.73
N TYR A 125 6.28 -14.12 6.55
CA TYR A 125 7.37 -14.59 5.73
C TYR A 125 7.93 -15.94 6.20
N ASN A 126 8.16 -16.12 7.49
CA ASN A 126 8.70 -17.36 8.04
C ASN A 126 7.72 -18.54 7.94
N GLU A 127 6.44 -18.29 8.08
CA GLU A 127 5.39 -19.31 7.99
C GLU A 127 5.16 -19.74 6.53
N TRP A 128 5.24 -18.79 5.59
CA TRP A 128 4.81 -19.01 4.21
C TRP A 128 5.93 -19.10 3.17
N LYS A 129 7.18 -18.85 3.50
CA LYS A 129 8.28 -19.02 2.56
C LYS A 129 8.26 -20.42 1.95
N PHE A 130 8.34 -20.49 0.61
CA PHE A 130 8.27 -21.69 -0.21
C PHE A 130 6.93 -22.44 -0.20
N ARG A 131 5.82 -21.74 0.10
CA ARG A 131 4.50 -22.35 0.22
C ARG A 131 3.39 -21.71 -0.61
N HIS A 132 3.70 -20.72 -1.44
CA HIS A 132 2.76 -20.06 -2.35
C HIS A 132 1.52 -19.47 -1.66
N PRO A 133 1.67 -18.51 -0.73
CA PRO A 133 0.55 -17.97 0.02
C PRO A 133 -0.48 -17.26 -0.84
N GLN A 134 -1.70 -17.25 -0.35
CA GLN A 134 -2.85 -16.54 -0.91
C GLN A 134 -3.19 -15.32 -0.02
N PRO A 135 -4.07 -14.39 -0.48
CA PRO A 135 -4.50 -13.24 0.33
C PRO A 135 -5.06 -13.59 1.71
N ALA A 136 -5.76 -14.71 1.83
CA ALA A 136 -6.29 -15.17 3.12
C ALA A 136 -5.18 -15.58 4.10
N ASP A 137 -4.05 -16.04 3.59
CA ASP A 137 -2.93 -16.51 4.40
C ASP A 137 -2.16 -15.34 5.04
N ILE A 138 -1.91 -14.28 4.28
CA ILE A 138 -1.30 -13.06 4.84
C ILE A 138 -2.25 -12.41 5.84
N GLN A 139 -3.56 -12.31 5.55
CA GLN A 139 -4.55 -11.81 6.50
C GLN A 139 -4.52 -12.61 7.80
N SER A 140 -4.64 -13.93 7.72
CA SER A 140 -4.67 -14.83 8.89
C SER A 140 -3.38 -14.73 9.72
N SER A 141 -2.22 -14.65 9.07
CA SER A 141 -0.93 -14.50 9.76
C SER A 141 -0.83 -13.16 10.49
N PHE A 142 -1.30 -12.07 9.88
CA PHE A 142 -1.32 -10.75 10.49
C PHE A 142 -2.31 -10.68 11.66
N GLU A 143 -3.54 -11.17 11.51
CA GLU A 143 -4.54 -11.21 12.57
C GLU A 143 -4.10 -12.07 13.76
N LYS A 144 -3.53 -13.24 13.50
CA LYS A 144 -2.97 -14.12 14.52
C LYS A 144 -1.84 -13.45 15.32
N THR A 145 -0.98 -12.69 14.64
CA THR A 145 0.18 -12.04 15.26
C THR A 145 -0.21 -10.78 16.02
N SER A 146 -1.11 -9.98 15.45
CA SER A 146 -1.56 -8.70 16.04
C SER A 146 -2.67 -8.87 17.05
N SER A 147 -3.41 -9.99 17.03
CA SER A 147 -4.66 -10.20 17.74
C SER A 147 -5.74 -9.14 17.42
N MET A 148 -5.71 -8.58 16.21
CA MET A 148 -6.62 -7.55 15.73
C MET A 148 -7.38 -8.06 14.51
N ASP A 149 -8.65 -7.63 14.38
CA ASP A 149 -9.43 -7.81 13.16
C ASP A 149 -8.94 -6.85 12.07
N LEU A 150 -8.50 -7.38 10.94
CA LEU A 150 -8.00 -6.63 9.79
C LEU A 150 -8.89 -6.77 8.54
N ASP A 151 -10.14 -7.21 8.70
CA ASP A 151 -11.11 -7.29 7.60
C ASP A 151 -11.26 -5.96 6.85
N TRP A 152 -11.20 -4.83 7.57
CA TRP A 152 -11.26 -3.50 6.96
C TRP A 152 -10.15 -3.26 5.93
N PHE A 153 -8.97 -3.85 6.15
CA PHE A 153 -7.85 -3.72 5.23
C PHE A 153 -7.98 -4.72 4.08
N PHE A 154 -8.01 -6.01 4.39
CA PHE A 154 -7.94 -7.07 3.38
C PHE A 154 -9.23 -7.22 2.56
N LYS A 155 -10.41 -7.07 3.17
CA LYS A 155 -11.69 -7.28 2.48
C LYS A 155 -12.33 -6.00 1.95
N ASP A 156 -12.13 -4.87 2.66
CA ASP A 156 -12.75 -3.63 2.21
C ASP A 156 -11.78 -2.76 1.40
N LEU A 157 -10.61 -2.41 1.98
CA LEU A 157 -9.68 -1.48 1.32
C LEU A 157 -9.05 -2.09 0.06
N LEU A 158 -8.62 -3.36 0.11
CA LEU A 158 -7.99 -4.00 -1.05
C LEU A 158 -9.02 -4.44 -2.11
N SER A 159 -10.26 -4.76 -1.71
CA SER A 159 -11.24 -5.36 -2.62
C SER A 159 -12.26 -4.38 -3.19
N THR A 160 -12.22 -3.11 -2.78
CA THR A 160 -13.20 -2.11 -3.25
C THR A 160 -12.52 -0.78 -3.58
N ASN A 161 -13.18 0.03 -4.43
CA ASN A 161 -12.81 1.42 -4.69
C ASN A 161 -13.57 2.41 -3.79
N ASN A 162 -14.22 1.91 -2.75
CA ASN A 162 -14.92 2.77 -1.81
C ASN A 162 -13.93 3.68 -1.06
N PRO A 163 -14.19 4.99 -0.98
CA PRO A 163 -13.31 5.90 -0.27
C PRO A 163 -13.21 5.50 1.20
N LEU A 164 -11.99 5.41 1.70
CA LEU A 164 -11.73 5.19 3.11
C LEU A 164 -12.18 6.43 3.90
N ARG A 165 -13.20 6.27 4.75
CA ARG A 165 -13.65 7.35 5.64
C ARG A 165 -13.08 7.12 7.02
N ILE A 166 -12.16 7.99 7.44
CA ILE A 166 -11.61 8.01 8.79
C ILE A 166 -12.40 9.05 9.59
N CYS A 167 -13.08 8.60 10.64
CA CYS A 167 -13.76 9.48 11.55
C CYS A 167 -13.05 9.49 12.91
N ILE A 168 -12.64 10.67 13.37
CA ILE A 168 -12.15 10.86 14.73
C ILE A 168 -13.37 10.99 15.63
N THR A 169 -13.65 9.96 16.45
CA THR A 169 -14.83 9.91 17.32
C THR A 169 -14.56 10.44 18.72
N ALA A 170 -13.29 10.45 19.16
CA ALA A 170 -12.88 11.06 20.43
C ALA A 170 -11.40 11.45 20.36
N THR A 171 -11.06 12.61 20.95
CA THR A 171 -9.67 12.99 21.24
C THR A 171 -9.51 13.00 22.74
N GLU A 172 -8.80 12.02 23.30
CA GLU A 172 -8.26 12.14 24.65
C GLU A 172 -6.92 12.87 24.56
N ILE A 173 -6.78 13.93 25.35
CA ILE A 173 -5.56 14.76 25.41
C ILE A 173 -4.36 13.97 25.96
N ASP A 174 -4.57 12.80 26.52
CA ASP A 174 -3.55 11.87 27.02
C ASP A 174 -3.57 10.53 26.23
N LYS A 175 -2.78 10.48 25.18
CA LYS A 175 -2.06 9.32 24.65
C LYS A 175 -2.68 8.31 23.70
N GLN A 176 -3.97 8.32 23.33
CA GLN A 176 -4.43 7.43 22.23
C GLN A 176 -5.51 8.06 21.38
N ILE A 177 -5.24 8.19 20.07
CA ILE A 177 -6.29 8.47 19.07
C ILE A 177 -6.98 7.13 18.79
N LYS A 178 -8.26 7.01 19.18
CA LYS A 178 -9.08 5.86 18.77
C LYS A 178 -9.70 6.16 17.42
N ILE A 179 -9.29 5.42 16.40
CA ILE A 179 -9.87 5.51 15.06
C ILE A 179 -10.96 4.44 14.98
N GLU A 180 -12.23 4.87 14.94
CA GLU A 180 -13.36 3.98 14.69
C GLU A 180 -13.88 4.20 13.26
N ARG A 181 -14.09 3.11 12.53
CA ARG A 181 -14.64 3.11 11.19
C ARG A 181 -16.17 3.05 11.24
N LYS A 182 -16.86 4.03 10.68
CA LYS A 182 -18.30 3.91 10.38
C LYS A 182 -18.47 3.38 8.97
N LYS A 183 -19.12 2.22 8.81
CA LYS A 183 -19.64 1.79 7.50
C LYS A 183 -20.57 2.88 6.98
N GLY A 184 -20.29 3.40 5.78
CA GLY A 184 -21.17 4.37 5.13
C GLY A 184 -22.57 3.76 4.94
N PRO A 185 -23.62 4.60 4.87
CA PRO A 185 -24.97 4.11 4.61
C PRO A 185 -24.95 3.38 3.24
N LYS A 186 -25.55 2.18 3.21
CA LYS A 186 -25.88 1.51 1.95
C LYS A 186 -26.83 2.45 1.22
N THR A 187 -26.42 3.03 0.11
CA THR A 187 -27.33 3.68 -0.82
C THR A 187 -28.25 2.61 -1.37
N PRO A 188 -29.59 2.75 -1.29
CA PRO A 188 -30.48 1.89 -2.04
C PRO A 188 -30.18 2.11 -3.53
N LEU A 189 -29.92 1.05 -4.25
CA LEU A 189 -29.98 1.06 -5.71
C LEU A 189 -31.47 1.21 -6.07
N GLU A 190 -31.86 2.34 -6.61
CA GLU A 190 -32.98 2.47 -7.51
C GLU A 190 -32.55 2.21 -8.94
#